data_962e764bc73e0560a9c0d938f01f7ce6
#
_entry.id   962e764bc73e0560a9c0d938f01f7ce6
#
_cell.length_a   1.000
_cell.length_b   1.000
_cell.length_c   1.000
_cell.angle_alpha   90.00
_cell.angle_beta   90.00
_cell.angle_gamma   90.00
#
_symmetry.space_group_name_H-M   'P 1'
#
loop_
_entity.id
_entity.type
_entity.pdbx_description
1 polymer ?
#
loop_
_entity_poly.entity_id
_entity_poly.type
_entity_poly.pdbx_seq_one_letter_code
_entity_poly.pdbx_strand_id
1 'polypeptide(L)'
;MRKQLILASLAALLVIGTPVAEAKTNETNATPYTDIADHWAKKEIEKLYIAGAVGNAESFRPDDPVTRGELVTMFVKAKGIAPGTTSQSPFADIPASSWMAPFAETAYRLGIVHGTKQGSQLFLQADELVTREELVSILLRSKGESGAVNQVKWSTTIQTLAKYPDGQSVGKSYQRAFVYALEKGLVSPYADGTLKPKNAMTRAEAATYAALHLVKSEAAKSSQQLFNGTAYKQALTVQTTAYSNPNQPILSYLEYPLREGVVAVDPSVIPLGSHLYIDGYGYAVAADIGGAVKQRHVDLYLPTLQQARSYGMKQGVKVYVLD
;
A
#
# COMPACT_ATOMS: atom_id res chain seq x y z
N MET A 1 -13.51 27.47 -91.56
CA MET A 1 -13.63 27.69 -90.13
C MET A 1 -13.46 26.34 -89.39
N ARG A 2 -12.23 26.01 -89.01
CA ARG A 2 -11.92 24.72 -88.34
C ARG A 2 -11.48 25.04 -86.90
N LYS A 3 -12.25 24.50 -85.93
CA LYS A 3 -11.92 24.55 -84.54
C LYS A 3 -10.88 23.45 -84.23
N GLN A 4 -9.70 23.82 -83.79
CA GLN A 4 -8.77 22.84 -83.27
C GLN A 4 -9.06 22.63 -81.81
N LEU A 5 -9.27 21.35 -81.43
CA LEU A 5 -9.29 20.89 -80.06
C LEU A 5 -7.85 20.62 -79.56
N ILE A 6 -7.47 21.25 -78.47
CA ILE A 6 -6.25 20.95 -77.81
C ILE A 6 -6.57 19.91 -76.71
N LEU A 7 -6.05 18.67 -76.85
CA LEU A 7 -6.08 17.66 -75.83
C LEU A 7 -4.95 17.97 -74.81
N ALA A 8 -5.34 18.29 -73.59
CA ALA A 8 -4.41 18.31 -72.43
C ALA A 8 -4.37 16.92 -71.84
N SER A 9 -3.24 16.25 -71.94
CA SER A 9 -2.96 14.97 -71.27
C SER A 9 -2.62 15.20 -69.78
N LEU A 10 -3.51 14.76 -68.88
CA LEU A 10 -3.32 14.75 -67.46
C LEU A 10 -2.56 13.46 -67.10
N ALA A 11 -1.27 13.57 -66.79
CA ALA A 11 -0.49 12.45 -66.24
C ALA A 11 -0.85 12.28 -64.77
N ALA A 12 -1.61 11.22 -64.48
CA ALA A 12 -1.86 10.81 -63.09
C ALA A 12 -0.63 10.12 -62.53
N LEU A 13 0.01 10.77 -61.54
CA LEU A 13 1.09 10.18 -60.76
C LEU A 13 0.45 9.22 -59.73
N LEU A 14 0.55 7.91 -59.99
CA LEU A 14 0.19 6.89 -59.01
C LEU A 14 1.29 6.86 -57.92
N VAL A 15 1.01 7.46 -56.78
CA VAL A 15 1.80 7.22 -55.55
C VAL A 15 1.38 5.85 -55.01
N ILE A 16 2.20 4.84 -55.28
CA ILE A 16 2.09 3.55 -54.65
C ILE A 16 2.57 3.73 -53.21
N GLY A 17 1.62 4.00 -52.30
CA GLY A 17 1.87 3.95 -50.87
C GLY A 17 2.15 2.50 -50.50
N THR A 18 3.41 2.20 -50.15
CA THR A 18 3.75 0.97 -49.42
C THR A 18 3.01 1.00 -48.09
N PRO A 19 2.28 -0.07 -47.70
CA PRO A 19 1.76 -0.14 -46.34
C PRO A 19 2.94 -0.15 -45.40
N VAL A 20 3.06 0.92 -44.61
CA VAL A 20 3.91 0.90 -43.39
C VAL A 20 3.23 -0.17 -42.51
N ALA A 21 3.84 -1.35 -42.47
CA ALA A 21 3.48 -2.33 -41.49
C ALA A 21 3.69 -1.65 -40.13
N GLU A 22 2.61 -1.30 -39.43
CA GLU A 22 2.67 -1.06 -38.01
C GLU A 22 3.27 -2.33 -37.41
N ALA A 23 4.54 -2.25 -37.08
CA ALA A 23 5.18 -3.19 -36.19
C ALA A 23 4.40 -3.06 -34.88
N LYS A 24 3.39 -3.92 -34.67
CA LYS A 24 2.91 -4.23 -33.33
C LYS A 24 4.14 -4.73 -32.60
N THR A 25 4.77 -3.86 -31.84
CA THR A 25 5.67 -4.26 -30.78
C THR A 25 4.81 -5.03 -29.78
N ASN A 26 4.60 -6.30 -30.04
CA ASN A 26 4.33 -7.28 -29.02
C ASN A 26 5.63 -7.35 -28.20
N GLU A 27 5.91 -6.32 -27.40
CA GLU A 27 6.66 -6.51 -26.20
C GLU A 27 5.79 -7.43 -25.35
N THR A 28 6.01 -8.70 -25.52
CA THR A 28 5.58 -9.70 -24.56
C THR A 28 6.31 -9.28 -23.29
N ASN A 29 5.60 -8.62 -22.36
CA ASN A 29 6.03 -8.45 -20.99
C ASN A 29 6.05 -9.83 -20.31
N ALA A 30 6.80 -10.76 -20.92
CA ALA A 30 6.95 -12.11 -20.44
C ALA A 30 7.73 -12.04 -19.14
N THR A 31 7.11 -12.50 -18.08
CA THR A 31 7.81 -12.69 -16.81
C THR A 31 8.83 -13.81 -17.00
N PRO A 32 9.94 -13.82 -16.25
CA PRO A 32 10.90 -14.90 -16.30
C PRO A 32 10.40 -16.18 -15.61
N TYR A 33 9.22 -16.13 -14.96
CA TYR A 33 8.72 -17.22 -14.14
C TYR A 33 8.21 -18.38 -15.00
N THR A 34 8.84 -19.53 -14.85
CA THR A 34 8.52 -20.77 -15.61
C THR A 34 7.37 -21.56 -14.97
N ASP A 35 7.11 -21.33 -13.68
CA ASP A 35 6.18 -22.11 -12.86
C ASP A 35 4.75 -21.52 -12.77
N ILE A 36 4.47 -20.46 -13.53
CA ILE A 36 3.13 -19.84 -13.54
C ILE A 36 2.37 -20.02 -14.85
N ALA A 37 2.91 -20.79 -15.82
CA ALA A 37 2.37 -20.85 -17.19
C ALA A 37 0.88 -21.19 -17.24
N ASP A 38 0.44 -22.17 -16.46
CA ASP A 38 -0.95 -22.62 -16.36
C ASP A 38 -1.58 -22.31 -15.00
N HIS A 39 -0.92 -21.48 -14.19
CA HIS A 39 -1.40 -21.16 -12.86
C HIS A 39 -2.54 -20.11 -12.89
N TRP A 40 -3.57 -20.31 -12.06
CA TRP A 40 -4.76 -19.43 -12.01
C TRP A 40 -4.44 -17.95 -11.74
N ALA A 41 -3.37 -17.66 -10.98
CA ALA A 41 -2.94 -16.30 -10.63
C ALA A 41 -1.91 -15.72 -11.62
N LYS A 42 -1.64 -16.36 -12.76
CA LYS A 42 -0.65 -15.91 -13.74
C LYS A 42 -0.77 -14.43 -14.07
N LYS A 43 -1.96 -13.99 -14.43
CA LYS A 43 -2.25 -12.62 -14.84
C LYS A 43 -1.91 -11.59 -13.74
N GLU A 44 -2.24 -11.91 -12.51
CA GLU A 44 -2.01 -11.04 -11.36
C GLU A 44 -0.52 -11.00 -10.99
N ILE A 45 0.18 -12.11 -11.11
CA ILE A 45 1.63 -12.20 -10.89
C ILE A 45 2.38 -11.41 -11.98
N GLU A 46 2.00 -11.56 -13.25
CA GLU A 46 2.53 -10.77 -14.37
C GLU A 46 2.32 -9.27 -14.15
N LYS A 47 1.13 -8.87 -13.71
CA LYS A 47 0.83 -7.46 -13.38
C LYS A 47 1.74 -6.92 -12.28
N LEU A 48 2.04 -7.72 -11.24
CA LEU A 48 2.96 -7.33 -10.18
C LEU A 48 4.41 -7.26 -10.67
N TYR A 49 4.82 -8.14 -11.56
CA TYR A 49 6.15 -8.11 -12.16
C TYR A 49 6.34 -6.82 -12.97
N ILE A 50 5.40 -6.48 -13.83
CA ILE A 50 5.38 -5.23 -14.60
C ILE A 50 5.39 -4.00 -13.68
N ALA A 51 4.70 -4.08 -12.54
CA ALA A 51 4.71 -3.01 -11.53
C ALA A 51 6.01 -2.95 -10.70
N GLY A 52 6.96 -3.87 -10.89
CA GLY A 52 8.17 -3.97 -10.09
C GLY A 52 7.95 -4.41 -8.64
N ALA A 53 6.76 -4.96 -8.35
CA ALA A 53 6.38 -5.36 -7.00
C ALA A 53 6.98 -6.70 -6.58
N VAL A 54 7.34 -7.53 -7.54
CA VAL A 54 8.04 -8.81 -7.36
C VAL A 54 9.35 -8.83 -8.12
N GLY A 55 10.31 -9.64 -7.65
CA GLY A 55 11.68 -9.66 -8.19
C GLY A 55 11.80 -10.47 -9.48
N ASN A 56 12.98 -10.35 -10.08
CA ASN A 56 13.36 -11.14 -11.25
C ASN A 56 13.98 -12.48 -10.78
N ALA A 57 13.29 -13.59 -11.03
CA ALA A 57 13.71 -14.95 -10.66
C ALA A 57 13.16 -15.95 -11.70
N GLU A 58 13.73 -17.13 -11.79
CA GLU A 58 13.24 -18.19 -12.68
C GLU A 58 11.89 -18.77 -12.23
N SER A 59 11.64 -18.76 -10.92
CA SER A 59 10.42 -19.31 -10.30
C SER A 59 9.78 -18.28 -9.36
N PHE A 60 8.45 -18.17 -9.44
CA PHE A 60 7.66 -17.38 -8.51
C PHE A 60 7.29 -18.16 -7.25
N ARG A 61 7.17 -19.49 -7.34
CA ARG A 61 6.70 -20.39 -6.29
C ARG A 61 5.29 -20.05 -5.83
N PRO A 62 4.29 -20.09 -6.72
CA PRO A 62 2.95 -19.55 -6.47
C PRO A 62 2.22 -20.24 -5.31
N ASP A 63 2.40 -21.55 -5.15
CA ASP A 63 1.71 -22.36 -4.14
C ASP A 63 2.43 -22.41 -2.78
N ASP A 64 3.66 -21.90 -2.70
CA ASP A 64 4.36 -21.80 -1.42
C ASP A 64 3.66 -20.79 -0.49
N PRO A 65 3.63 -21.04 0.82
CA PRO A 65 3.14 -20.05 1.79
C PRO A 65 3.97 -18.77 1.74
N VAL A 66 3.30 -17.62 1.86
CA VAL A 66 3.98 -16.32 1.89
C VAL A 66 4.41 -15.98 3.31
N THR A 67 5.65 -15.50 3.47
CA THR A 67 6.12 -14.95 4.75
C THR A 67 5.68 -13.49 4.94
N ARG A 68 5.69 -13.01 6.19
CA ARG A 68 5.31 -11.62 6.50
C ARG A 68 6.25 -10.61 5.88
N GLY A 69 7.55 -10.89 5.86
CA GLY A 69 8.54 -10.04 5.19
C GLY A 69 8.31 -9.93 3.68
N GLU A 70 8.02 -11.05 3.02
CA GLU A 70 7.69 -11.09 1.59
C GLU A 70 6.40 -10.31 1.28
N LEU A 71 5.32 -10.54 2.06
CA LEU A 71 4.05 -9.84 1.88
C LEU A 71 4.21 -8.33 2.04
N VAL A 72 4.86 -7.88 3.10
CA VAL A 72 5.08 -6.45 3.40
C VAL A 72 5.87 -5.78 2.27
N THR A 73 6.93 -6.42 1.82
CA THR A 73 7.74 -5.90 0.70
C THR A 73 6.93 -5.83 -0.59
N MET A 74 6.18 -6.87 -0.92
CA MET A 74 5.31 -6.92 -2.08
C MET A 74 4.26 -5.80 -2.04
N PHE A 75 3.63 -5.55 -0.88
CA PHE A 75 2.60 -4.55 -0.74
C PHE A 75 3.14 -3.11 -0.85
N VAL A 76 4.27 -2.80 -0.22
CA VAL A 76 4.92 -1.48 -0.34
C VAL A 76 5.28 -1.19 -1.80
N LYS A 77 5.88 -2.17 -2.49
CA LYS A 77 6.24 -2.06 -3.91
C LYS A 77 5.01 -1.95 -4.81
N ALA A 78 3.96 -2.76 -4.57
CA ALA A 78 2.72 -2.73 -5.35
C ALA A 78 2.00 -1.38 -5.28
N LYS A 79 2.12 -0.66 -4.15
CA LYS A 79 1.65 0.72 -4.02
C LYS A 79 2.50 1.74 -4.80
N GLY A 80 3.64 1.35 -5.34
CA GLY A 80 4.58 2.27 -5.96
C GLY A 80 5.23 3.24 -4.97
N ILE A 81 5.39 2.85 -3.71
CA ILE A 81 6.06 3.65 -2.68
C ILE A 81 7.56 3.36 -2.76
N ALA A 82 8.35 4.39 -3.03
CA ALA A 82 9.80 4.32 -2.93
C ALA A 82 10.19 4.18 -1.45
N PRO A 83 10.92 3.13 -1.06
CA PRO A 83 11.30 2.97 0.35
C PRO A 83 12.21 4.11 0.79
N GLY A 84 12.11 4.48 2.08
CA GLY A 84 13.02 5.42 2.70
C GLY A 84 14.45 4.86 2.75
N THR A 85 15.43 5.76 2.83
CA THR A 85 16.79 5.37 3.17
C THR A 85 16.89 5.23 4.68
N THR A 86 17.13 4.02 5.17
CA THR A 86 17.29 3.79 6.60
C THR A 86 18.68 3.27 6.92
N SER A 87 19.27 3.80 7.99
CA SER A 87 20.48 3.26 8.60
C SER A 87 20.16 2.31 9.75
N GLN A 88 18.90 2.22 10.17
CA GLN A 88 18.46 1.41 11.30
C GLN A 88 17.12 0.76 10.97
N SER A 89 16.95 -0.49 11.40
CA SER A 89 15.65 -1.16 11.35
C SER A 89 14.90 -0.96 12.66
N PRO A 90 13.58 -0.68 12.65
CA PRO A 90 12.79 -0.67 13.87
C PRO A 90 12.60 -2.07 14.47
N PHE A 91 12.90 -3.13 13.70
CA PHE A 91 12.68 -4.52 14.07
C PHE A 91 13.98 -5.25 14.37
N ALA A 92 14.04 -5.92 15.51
CA ALA A 92 15.22 -6.63 15.98
C ALA A 92 15.55 -7.87 15.12
N ASP A 93 14.56 -8.47 14.49
CA ASP A 93 14.68 -9.61 13.58
C ASP A 93 15.07 -9.22 12.13
N ILE A 94 15.16 -7.92 11.85
CA ILE A 94 15.56 -7.43 10.52
C ILE A 94 16.81 -6.55 10.67
N PRO A 95 18.00 -7.06 10.40
CA PRO A 95 19.21 -6.25 10.41
C PRO A 95 19.12 -5.08 9.41
N ALA A 96 19.71 -3.94 9.73
CA ALA A 96 19.72 -2.78 8.83
C ALA A 96 20.37 -3.07 7.46
N SER A 97 21.28 -4.06 7.39
CA SER A 97 21.87 -4.54 6.15
C SER A 97 20.97 -5.44 5.31
N SER A 98 19.81 -5.85 5.85
CA SER A 98 18.85 -6.68 5.12
C SER A 98 18.23 -5.89 3.96
N TRP A 99 18.08 -6.56 2.81
CA TRP A 99 17.39 -5.99 1.64
C TRP A 99 15.96 -5.54 1.93
N MET A 100 15.29 -6.17 2.92
CA MET A 100 13.92 -5.82 3.29
C MET A 100 13.83 -4.67 4.32
N ALA A 101 14.94 -4.29 4.96
CA ALA A 101 14.91 -3.28 6.03
C ALA A 101 14.28 -1.94 5.60
N PRO A 102 14.59 -1.37 4.42
CA PRO A 102 13.94 -0.13 3.97
C PRO A 102 12.43 -0.27 3.77
N PHE A 103 11.96 -1.42 3.30
CA PHE A 103 10.54 -1.69 3.11
C PHE A 103 9.81 -1.91 4.43
N ALA A 104 10.43 -2.64 5.35
CA ALA A 104 9.89 -2.90 6.68
C ALA A 104 9.75 -1.60 7.49
N GLU A 105 10.77 -0.73 7.47
CA GLU A 105 10.69 0.59 8.10
C GLU A 105 9.61 1.46 7.46
N THR A 106 9.57 1.53 6.13
CA THR A 106 8.56 2.31 5.42
C THR A 106 7.15 1.82 5.76
N ALA A 107 6.92 0.51 5.75
CA ALA A 107 5.64 -0.08 6.14
C ALA A 107 5.29 0.21 7.61
N TYR A 108 6.28 0.20 8.49
CA TYR A 108 6.12 0.55 9.89
C TYR A 108 5.72 2.01 10.06
N ARG A 109 6.44 2.95 9.46
CA ARG A 109 6.13 4.38 9.53
C ARG A 109 4.76 4.72 8.95
N LEU A 110 4.37 4.07 7.86
CA LEU A 110 3.04 4.19 7.25
C LEU A 110 1.93 3.46 8.03
N GLY A 111 2.23 2.76 9.11
CA GLY A 111 1.22 2.02 9.89
C GLY A 111 0.67 0.78 9.19
N ILE A 112 1.29 0.33 8.10
CA ILE A 112 0.92 -0.90 7.39
C ILE A 112 1.16 -2.12 8.29
N VAL A 113 2.26 -2.09 9.05
CA VAL A 113 2.59 -3.08 10.09
C VAL A 113 2.91 -2.40 11.42
N HIS A 114 2.72 -3.13 12.52
CA HIS A 114 2.99 -2.62 13.86
C HIS A 114 4.13 -3.35 14.57
N GLY A 115 4.40 -4.59 14.18
CA GLY A 115 5.31 -5.49 14.88
C GLY A 115 4.76 -5.99 16.21
N THR A 116 5.49 -6.91 16.80
CA THR A 116 5.18 -7.52 18.10
C THR A 116 6.28 -7.19 19.11
N LYS A 117 5.92 -6.64 20.25
CA LYS A 117 6.88 -6.38 21.33
C LYS A 117 7.25 -7.68 22.07
N GLN A 118 8.53 -7.92 22.23
CA GLN A 118 9.09 -8.96 23.09
C GLN A 118 10.12 -8.28 24.00
N GLY A 119 9.76 -8.07 25.26
CA GLY A 119 10.51 -7.22 26.17
C GLY A 119 10.57 -5.78 25.66
N SER A 120 11.79 -5.22 25.55
CA SER A 120 12.03 -3.87 25.03
C SER A 120 12.17 -3.82 23.49
N GLN A 121 12.27 -4.95 22.82
CA GLN A 121 12.51 -5.03 21.40
C GLN A 121 11.21 -5.22 20.62
N LEU A 122 11.20 -4.75 19.36
CA LEU A 122 10.12 -4.92 18.42
C LEU A 122 10.55 -5.93 17.34
N PHE A 123 9.66 -6.84 17.00
CA PHE A 123 9.89 -7.87 15.97
C PHE A 123 8.82 -7.75 14.89
N LEU A 124 9.20 -7.83 13.62
CA LEU A 124 8.25 -8.01 12.53
C LEU A 124 7.79 -9.46 12.45
N GLN A 125 8.61 -10.38 12.90
CA GLN A 125 8.46 -11.82 12.70
C GLN A 125 8.44 -12.10 11.19
N ALA A 126 9.48 -11.63 10.48
CA ALA A 126 9.54 -11.56 9.03
C ALA A 126 9.41 -12.92 8.35
N ASP A 127 9.92 -13.98 8.97
CA ASP A 127 9.91 -15.35 8.45
C ASP A 127 8.62 -16.14 8.81
N GLU A 128 7.75 -15.57 9.66
CA GLU A 128 6.47 -16.19 9.99
C GLU A 128 5.51 -16.17 8.80
N LEU A 129 4.76 -17.26 8.64
CA LEU A 129 3.75 -17.37 7.61
C LEU A 129 2.55 -16.46 7.91
N VAL A 130 2.01 -15.83 6.88
CA VAL A 130 0.88 -14.92 7.03
C VAL A 130 -0.44 -15.68 6.96
N THR A 131 -1.28 -15.51 7.97
CA THR A 131 -2.65 -16.00 7.96
C THR A 131 -3.57 -15.10 7.15
N ARG A 132 -4.74 -15.63 6.74
CA ARG A 132 -5.72 -14.85 5.97
C ARG A 132 -6.20 -13.61 6.72
N GLU A 133 -6.46 -13.70 8.02
CA GLU A 133 -6.89 -12.53 8.81
C GLU A 133 -5.81 -11.46 8.92
N GLU A 134 -4.54 -11.88 8.98
CA GLU A 134 -3.41 -10.95 8.97
C GLU A 134 -3.26 -10.26 7.61
N LEU A 135 -3.32 -11.03 6.51
CA LEU A 135 -3.27 -10.47 5.15
C LEU A 135 -4.36 -9.43 4.95
N VAL A 136 -5.62 -9.73 5.32
CA VAL A 136 -6.75 -8.81 5.21
C VAL A 136 -6.49 -7.52 5.99
N SER A 137 -5.98 -7.64 7.20
CA SER A 137 -5.68 -6.48 8.05
C SER A 137 -4.55 -5.63 7.46
N ILE A 138 -3.47 -6.27 6.98
CA ILE A 138 -2.35 -5.58 6.33
C ILE A 138 -2.81 -4.91 5.02
N LEU A 139 -3.67 -5.57 4.23
CA LEU A 139 -4.23 -5.01 3.01
C LEU A 139 -5.01 -3.71 3.28
N LEU A 140 -5.92 -3.72 4.25
CA LEU A 140 -6.73 -2.55 4.57
C LEU A 140 -5.88 -1.39 5.09
N ARG A 141 -4.88 -1.69 5.92
CA ARG A 141 -3.90 -0.69 6.34
C ARG A 141 -3.10 -0.16 5.14
N SER A 142 -2.68 -1.04 4.23
CA SER A 142 -1.99 -0.62 3.01
C SER A 142 -2.85 0.24 2.08
N LYS A 143 -4.17 0.13 2.15
CA LYS A 143 -5.11 0.97 1.41
C LYS A 143 -5.43 2.31 2.09
N GLY A 144 -4.92 2.56 3.32
CA GLY A 144 -5.28 3.74 4.11
C GLY A 144 -6.69 3.68 4.69
N GLU A 145 -7.29 2.49 4.78
CA GLU A 145 -8.69 2.32 5.19
C GLU A 145 -8.89 2.12 6.70
N SER A 146 -7.85 2.29 7.51
CA SER A 146 -7.90 2.09 8.96
C SER A 146 -8.94 2.98 9.65
N GLY A 147 -9.12 4.21 9.17
CA GLY A 147 -10.16 5.11 9.69
C GLY A 147 -11.57 4.55 9.48
N ALA A 148 -11.85 4.01 8.29
CA ALA A 148 -13.14 3.39 7.97
C ALA A 148 -13.36 2.09 8.75
N VAL A 149 -12.32 1.25 8.89
CA VAL A 149 -12.36 0.04 9.72
C VAL A 149 -12.70 0.38 11.17
N ASN A 150 -12.13 1.45 11.70
CA ASN A 150 -12.38 1.87 13.09
C ASN A 150 -13.84 2.33 13.33
N GLN A 151 -14.56 2.72 12.29
CA GLN A 151 -15.98 3.09 12.37
C GLN A 151 -16.93 1.88 12.37
N VAL A 152 -16.46 0.65 12.08
CA VAL A 152 -17.29 -0.55 12.12
C VAL A 152 -17.71 -0.84 13.56
N LYS A 153 -19.03 -0.84 13.80
CA LYS A 153 -19.58 -1.06 15.13
C LYS A 153 -19.37 -2.52 15.57
N TRP A 154 -19.06 -2.71 16.85
CA TRP A 154 -18.91 -4.06 17.41
C TRP A 154 -20.16 -4.92 17.29
N SER A 155 -21.36 -4.34 17.41
CA SER A 155 -22.61 -5.06 17.18
C SER A 155 -22.71 -5.62 15.77
N THR A 156 -22.37 -4.82 14.76
CA THR A 156 -22.32 -5.26 13.35
C THR A 156 -21.26 -6.34 13.16
N THR A 157 -20.08 -6.16 13.77
CA THR A 157 -18.99 -7.13 13.69
C THR A 157 -19.42 -8.51 14.19
N ILE A 158 -20.00 -8.59 15.38
CA ILE A 158 -20.45 -9.83 15.99
C ILE A 158 -21.57 -10.49 15.15
N GLN A 159 -22.56 -9.69 14.72
CA GLN A 159 -23.68 -10.18 13.91
C GLN A 159 -23.23 -10.70 12.53
N THR A 160 -22.27 -10.05 11.90
CA THR A 160 -21.76 -10.47 10.60
C THR A 160 -20.95 -11.75 10.72
N LEU A 161 -20.03 -11.85 11.68
CA LEU A 161 -19.23 -13.05 11.87
C LEU A 161 -20.07 -14.26 12.29
N ALA A 162 -21.15 -14.06 13.04
CA ALA A 162 -22.07 -15.15 13.44
C ALA A 162 -22.77 -15.84 12.26
N LYS A 163 -22.74 -15.26 11.06
CA LYS A 163 -23.31 -15.87 9.84
C LYS A 163 -22.42 -16.97 9.25
N TYR A 164 -21.17 -17.07 9.68
CA TYR A 164 -20.20 -18.01 9.14
C TYR A 164 -19.84 -19.09 10.16
N PRO A 165 -19.70 -20.36 9.72
CA PRO A 165 -19.46 -21.48 10.63
C PRO A 165 -18.21 -21.30 11.51
N ASP A 166 -17.19 -20.64 10.97
CA ASP A 166 -15.90 -20.40 11.63
C ASP A 166 -15.66 -18.92 11.96
N GLY A 167 -16.70 -18.09 11.91
CA GLY A 167 -16.56 -16.65 12.16
C GLY A 167 -16.00 -16.31 13.55
N GLN A 168 -16.28 -17.17 14.55
CA GLN A 168 -15.70 -17.03 15.90
C GLN A 168 -14.20 -17.29 15.98
N SER A 169 -13.63 -17.93 14.95
CA SER A 169 -12.18 -18.19 14.85
C SER A 169 -11.40 -16.94 14.43
N VAL A 170 -12.07 -15.90 13.93
CA VAL A 170 -11.41 -14.62 13.62
C VAL A 170 -10.89 -13.97 14.90
N GLY A 171 -9.58 -13.71 14.98
CA GLY A 171 -8.94 -13.10 16.14
C GLY A 171 -9.52 -11.71 16.44
N LYS A 172 -9.70 -11.38 17.73
CA LYS A 172 -10.35 -10.12 18.16
C LYS A 172 -9.80 -8.87 17.48
N SER A 173 -8.48 -8.77 17.34
CA SER A 173 -7.80 -7.63 16.68
C SER A 173 -8.07 -7.54 15.18
N TYR A 174 -8.56 -8.59 14.54
CA TYR A 174 -8.82 -8.65 13.10
C TYR A 174 -10.30 -8.58 12.76
N GLN A 175 -11.21 -8.76 13.73
CA GLN A 175 -12.66 -8.90 13.49
C GLN A 175 -13.26 -7.72 12.73
N ARG A 176 -13.01 -6.46 13.14
CA ARG A 176 -13.54 -5.28 12.45
C ARG A 176 -12.99 -5.17 11.03
N ALA A 177 -11.69 -5.42 10.86
CA ALA A 177 -11.04 -5.40 9.55
C ALA A 177 -11.61 -6.48 8.62
N PHE A 178 -11.79 -7.69 9.13
CA PHE A 178 -12.34 -8.81 8.35
C PHE A 178 -13.79 -8.55 7.91
N VAL A 179 -14.63 -8.04 8.82
CA VAL A 179 -16.02 -7.67 8.50
C VAL A 179 -16.08 -6.53 7.50
N TYR A 180 -15.26 -5.48 7.68
CA TYR A 180 -15.17 -4.40 6.71
C TYR A 180 -14.78 -4.92 5.32
N ALA A 181 -13.81 -5.82 5.24
CA ALA A 181 -13.39 -6.43 3.98
C ALA A 181 -14.50 -7.24 3.31
N LEU A 182 -15.28 -8.00 4.08
CA LEU A 182 -16.46 -8.74 3.59
C LEU A 182 -17.53 -7.78 3.04
N GLU A 183 -17.87 -6.73 3.78
CA GLU A 183 -18.87 -5.74 3.38
C GLU A 183 -18.46 -4.95 2.11
N LYS A 184 -17.17 -4.75 1.93
CA LYS A 184 -16.62 -4.08 0.74
C LYS A 184 -16.35 -5.03 -0.43
N GLY A 185 -16.59 -6.32 -0.28
CA GLY A 185 -16.30 -7.32 -1.32
C GLY A 185 -14.81 -7.48 -1.61
N LEU A 186 -13.94 -7.08 -0.67
CA LEU A 186 -12.50 -7.27 -0.79
C LEU A 186 -12.10 -8.72 -0.51
N VAL A 187 -12.88 -9.41 0.30
CA VAL A 187 -12.78 -10.85 0.56
C VAL A 187 -14.16 -11.48 0.45
N SER A 188 -14.18 -12.77 0.08
CA SER A 188 -15.41 -13.57 0.03
C SER A 188 -15.24 -14.85 0.84
N PRO A 189 -16.32 -15.43 1.38
CA PRO A 189 -16.25 -16.77 1.96
C PRO A 189 -15.82 -17.78 0.90
N TYR A 190 -15.27 -18.90 1.33
CA TYR A 190 -14.98 -20.03 0.46
C TYR A 190 -16.29 -20.70 0.01
N ALA A 191 -16.21 -21.60 -0.98
CA ALA A 191 -17.36 -22.32 -1.52
C ALA A 191 -18.12 -23.17 -0.47
N ASP A 192 -17.40 -23.57 0.60
CA ASP A 192 -17.95 -24.29 1.75
C ASP A 192 -18.61 -23.36 2.80
N GLY A 193 -18.70 -22.07 2.52
CA GLY A 193 -19.27 -21.05 3.40
C GLY A 193 -18.38 -20.62 4.55
N THR A 194 -17.14 -21.11 4.64
CA THR A 194 -16.18 -20.75 5.70
C THR A 194 -15.35 -19.52 5.35
N LEU A 195 -14.79 -18.85 6.36
CA LEU A 195 -13.87 -17.72 6.22
C LEU A 195 -12.40 -18.14 6.22
N LYS A 196 -12.05 -19.25 6.85
CA LYS A 196 -10.70 -19.80 7.05
C LYS A 196 -9.69 -18.75 7.53
N PRO A 197 -9.96 -18.02 8.61
CA PRO A 197 -9.14 -16.87 9.01
C PRO A 197 -7.69 -17.24 9.40
N LYS A 198 -7.49 -18.47 9.89
CA LYS A 198 -6.21 -18.98 10.37
C LYS A 198 -5.38 -19.70 9.31
N ASN A 199 -5.93 -19.91 8.11
CA ASN A 199 -5.17 -20.56 7.05
C ASN A 199 -4.00 -19.68 6.60
N ALA A 200 -2.84 -20.31 6.42
CA ALA A 200 -1.70 -19.66 5.79
C ALA A 200 -2.07 -19.31 4.33
N MET A 201 -1.67 -18.12 3.91
CA MET A 201 -1.88 -17.63 2.56
C MET A 201 -0.73 -18.03 1.66
N THR A 202 -1.03 -18.39 0.41
CA THR A 202 0.01 -18.65 -0.59
C THR A 202 0.55 -17.36 -1.20
N ARG A 203 1.71 -17.45 -1.83
CA ARG A 203 2.30 -16.33 -2.58
C ARG A 203 1.40 -15.89 -3.73
N ALA A 204 0.71 -16.81 -4.40
CA ALA A 204 -0.27 -16.49 -5.45
C ALA A 204 -1.47 -15.73 -4.92
N GLU A 205 -2.02 -16.13 -3.77
CA GLU A 205 -3.13 -15.41 -3.13
C GLU A 205 -2.68 -13.99 -2.72
N ALA A 206 -1.52 -13.86 -2.08
CA ALA A 206 -0.95 -12.56 -1.72
C ALA A 206 -0.74 -11.66 -2.94
N ALA A 207 -0.21 -12.23 -4.04
CA ALA A 207 -0.02 -11.53 -5.31
C ALA A 207 -1.35 -11.05 -5.89
N THR A 208 -2.38 -11.89 -5.84
CA THR A 208 -3.72 -11.54 -6.31
C THR A 208 -4.29 -10.34 -5.55
N TYR A 209 -4.23 -10.36 -4.22
CA TYR A 209 -4.67 -9.21 -3.41
C TYR A 209 -3.88 -7.94 -3.71
N ALA A 210 -2.56 -8.04 -3.84
CA ALA A 210 -1.71 -6.89 -4.18
C ALA A 210 -2.04 -6.32 -5.57
N ALA A 211 -2.15 -7.18 -6.59
CA ALA A 211 -2.43 -6.77 -7.97
C ALA A 211 -3.80 -6.14 -8.15
N LEU A 212 -4.83 -6.68 -7.48
CA LEU A 212 -6.19 -6.19 -7.59
C LEU A 212 -6.43 -4.88 -6.80
N HIS A 213 -5.78 -4.72 -5.66
CA HIS A 213 -6.15 -3.68 -4.71
C HIS A 213 -5.08 -2.60 -4.47
N LEU A 214 -3.81 -2.84 -4.82
CA LEU A 214 -2.72 -1.91 -4.55
C LEU A 214 -2.07 -1.37 -5.83
N VAL A 215 -1.98 -2.17 -6.90
CA VAL A 215 -1.40 -1.71 -8.17
C VAL A 215 -2.36 -0.77 -8.89
N LYS A 216 -1.94 0.48 -9.08
CA LYS A 216 -2.70 1.48 -9.82
C LYS A 216 -2.67 1.16 -11.33
N SER A 217 -3.76 1.49 -12.03
CA SER A 217 -3.83 1.32 -13.50
C SER A 217 -2.84 2.26 -14.20
N GLU A 218 -2.40 1.91 -15.41
CA GLU A 218 -1.49 2.75 -16.21
C GLU A 218 -2.09 4.13 -16.50
N ALA A 219 -3.40 4.20 -16.76
CA ALA A 219 -4.11 5.47 -16.92
C ALA A 219 -4.06 6.34 -15.65
N ALA A 220 -4.10 5.72 -14.47
CA ALA A 220 -3.95 6.43 -13.21
C ALA A 220 -2.51 6.86 -12.95
N LYS A 221 -1.51 6.10 -13.41
CA LYS A 221 -0.09 6.44 -13.26
C LYS A 221 0.31 7.64 -14.11
N SER A 222 -0.18 7.72 -15.36
CA SER A 222 0.19 8.78 -16.31
C SER A 222 -0.26 10.19 -15.88
N SER A 223 -1.24 10.30 -15.00
CA SER A 223 -1.79 11.57 -14.49
C SER A 223 -1.33 11.93 -13.08
N GLN A 224 -0.47 11.09 -12.45
CA GLN A 224 -0.06 11.30 -11.07
C GLN A 224 1.14 12.24 -10.94
N GLN A 225 1.06 13.11 -9.94
CA GLN A 225 2.22 13.85 -9.47
C GLN A 225 3.09 12.93 -8.61
N LEU A 226 4.42 13.05 -8.77
CA LEU A 226 5.39 12.24 -8.05
C LEU A 226 6.24 13.12 -7.12
N PHE A 227 6.47 12.62 -5.93
CA PHE A 227 7.48 13.13 -5.02
C PHE A 227 8.44 11.99 -4.66
N ASN A 228 9.72 12.14 -4.96
CA ASN A 228 10.76 11.11 -4.76
C ASN A 228 10.35 9.72 -5.32
N GLY A 229 9.73 9.69 -6.50
CA GLY A 229 9.27 8.45 -7.13
C GLY A 229 7.97 7.87 -6.56
N THR A 230 7.42 8.45 -5.48
CA THR A 230 6.16 8.03 -4.89
C THR A 230 5.03 8.94 -5.37
N ALA A 231 3.94 8.33 -5.84
CA ALA A 231 2.76 9.06 -6.29
C ALA A 231 1.96 9.61 -5.10
N TYR A 232 1.45 10.84 -5.23
CA TYR A 232 0.59 11.45 -4.21
C TYR A 232 -0.70 12.02 -4.83
N LYS A 233 -1.76 12.07 -4.02
CA LYS A 233 -3.05 12.66 -4.41
C LYS A 233 -3.11 14.15 -4.18
N GLN A 234 -2.51 14.62 -3.09
CA GLN A 234 -2.60 16.00 -2.66
C GLN A 234 -1.29 16.42 -1.97
N ALA A 235 -0.85 17.63 -2.24
CA ALA A 235 0.20 18.29 -1.48
C ALA A 235 -0.40 19.45 -0.70
N LEU A 236 -0.09 19.50 0.59
CA LEU A 236 -0.54 20.54 1.52
C LEU A 236 0.66 21.31 2.05
N THR A 237 0.45 22.60 2.32
CA THR A 237 1.37 23.38 3.13
C THR A 237 0.73 23.59 4.50
N VAL A 238 1.39 23.14 5.54
CA VAL A 238 0.82 23.06 6.88
C VAL A 238 1.73 23.72 7.94
N GLN A 239 1.15 23.99 9.11
CA GLN A 239 1.88 24.18 10.34
C GLN A 239 2.17 22.81 10.96
N THR A 240 3.36 22.62 11.52
CA THR A 240 3.69 21.41 12.29
C THR A 240 4.14 21.78 13.70
N THR A 241 3.74 20.96 14.65
CA THR A 241 4.23 20.89 16.03
C THR A 241 4.69 19.48 16.33
N ALA A 242 5.19 19.25 17.53
CA ALA A 242 5.55 17.90 17.94
C ALA A 242 5.10 17.63 19.37
N TYR A 243 4.71 16.38 19.63
CA TYR A 243 4.37 15.86 20.94
C TYR A 243 5.13 14.59 21.26
N SER A 244 5.19 14.25 22.53
CA SER A 244 5.82 13.03 23.04
C SER A 244 5.08 12.55 24.26
N ASN A 245 4.98 11.25 24.41
CA ASN A 245 4.45 10.62 25.62
C ASN A 245 5.29 9.39 26.00
N PRO A 246 6.51 9.59 26.57
CA PRO A 246 7.45 8.51 26.79
C PRO A 246 7.07 7.59 27.97
N ASN A 247 6.16 8.02 28.86
CA ASN A 247 5.94 7.36 30.14
C ASN A 247 4.75 6.38 30.15
N GLN A 248 4.00 6.26 29.06
CA GLN A 248 2.87 5.31 28.99
C GLN A 248 2.70 4.75 27.56
N PRO A 249 2.40 3.46 27.44
CA PRO A 249 1.97 2.90 26.17
C PRO A 249 0.56 3.43 25.86
N ILE A 250 0.49 4.62 25.25
CA ILE A 250 -0.77 5.19 24.79
C ILE A 250 -0.95 4.81 23.34
N LEU A 251 -2.19 4.46 23.00
CA LEU A 251 -2.61 4.24 21.63
C LEU A 251 -3.12 5.56 21.05
N SER A 252 -2.86 5.76 19.76
CA SER A 252 -3.48 6.84 18.97
C SER A 252 -4.99 6.62 18.85
N TYR A 253 -5.69 7.57 18.25
CA TYR A 253 -7.13 7.45 17.97
C TYR A 253 -7.49 6.20 17.16
N LEU A 254 -6.62 5.76 16.23
CA LEU A 254 -6.80 4.51 15.46
C LEU A 254 -6.25 3.26 16.18
N GLU A 255 -6.00 3.35 17.49
CA GLU A 255 -5.47 2.26 18.30
C GLU A 255 -4.04 1.82 17.88
N TYR A 256 -3.27 2.70 17.24
CA TYR A 256 -1.87 2.44 16.89
C TYR A 256 -0.97 2.80 18.08
N PRO A 257 0.05 1.99 18.38
CA PRO A 257 1.07 2.39 19.36
C PRO A 257 1.71 3.72 18.94
N LEU A 258 1.75 4.70 19.86
CA LEU A 258 2.42 5.97 19.59
C LEU A 258 3.91 5.75 19.38
N ARG A 259 4.41 6.26 18.25
CA ARG A 259 5.79 6.13 17.78
C ARG A 259 6.07 7.09 16.65
N GLU A 260 7.33 7.25 16.26
CA GLU A 260 7.65 7.95 15.02
C GLU A 260 6.88 7.36 13.84
N GLY A 261 6.40 8.24 12.97
CA GLY A 261 5.50 7.91 11.87
C GLY A 261 4.01 7.99 12.24
N VAL A 262 3.63 8.09 13.51
CA VAL A 262 2.25 8.40 13.91
C VAL A 262 2.11 9.91 14.06
N VAL A 263 1.07 10.49 13.44
CA VAL A 263 0.81 11.93 13.53
C VAL A 263 -0.66 12.21 13.81
N ALA A 264 -0.90 13.29 14.56
CA ALA A 264 -2.23 13.81 14.76
C ALA A 264 -2.57 14.83 13.66
N VAL A 265 -3.81 14.78 13.19
CA VAL A 265 -4.33 15.62 12.10
C VAL A 265 -5.74 16.12 12.41
N ASP A 266 -6.21 17.07 11.62
CA ASP A 266 -7.64 17.37 11.49
C ASP A 266 -8.26 16.42 10.45
N PRO A 267 -9.17 15.51 10.84
CA PRO A 267 -9.74 14.53 9.91
C PRO A 267 -10.58 15.15 8.78
N SER A 268 -11.00 16.42 8.93
CA SER A 268 -11.70 17.15 7.87
C SER A 268 -10.77 17.60 6.74
N VAL A 269 -9.45 17.61 6.97
CA VAL A 269 -8.41 18.04 6.01
C VAL A 269 -7.61 16.84 5.51
N ILE A 270 -7.19 15.98 6.43
CA ILE A 270 -6.44 14.75 6.13
C ILE A 270 -7.22 13.58 6.76
N PRO A 271 -7.85 12.72 5.97
CA PRO A 271 -8.61 11.59 6.50
C PRO A 271 -7.75 10.67 7.37
N LEU A 272 -8.34 10.16 8.45
CA LEU A 272 -7.66 9.18 9.30
C LEU A 272 -7.37 7.90 8.52
N GLY A 273 -6.18 7.35 8.73
CA GLY A 273 -5.63 6.22 8.00
C GLY A 273 -4.78 6.62 6.80
N SER A 274 -4.85 7.88 6.32
CA SER A 274 -4.04 8.35 5.17
C SER A 274 -2.56 8.16 5.40
N HIS A 275 -1.87 7.68 4.36
CA HIS A 275 -0.42 7.61 4.33
C HIS A 275 0.15 8.95 3.87
N LEU A 276 1.17 9.42 4.56
CA LEU A 276 1.75 10.73 4.35
C LEU A 276 3.26 10.63 4.10
N TYR A 277 3.79 11.59 3.38
CA TYR A 277 5.19 11.97 3.47
C TYR A 277 5.25 13.43 3.93
N ILE A 278 6.06 13.71 4.94
CA ILE A 278 6.19 15.03 5.56
C ILE A 278 7.64 15.49 5.45
N ASP A 279 7.86 16.63 4.83
CA ASP A 279 9.21 17.18 4.66
C ASP A 279 9.90 17.36 6.01
N GLY A 280 11.13 16.81 6.10
CA GLY A 280 11.94 16.84 7.32
C GLY A 280 11.52 15.86 8.43
N TYR A 281 10.47 15.04 8.20
CA TYR A 281 10.04 13.99 9.12
C TYR A 281 9.98 12.60 8.48
N GLY A 282 9.64 12.53 7.19
CA GLY A 282 9.55 11.29 6.42
C GLY A 282 8.15 10.69 6.34
N TYR A 283 8.06 9.39 6.10
CA TYR A 283 6.80 8.67 6.01
C TYR A 283 6.04 8.66 7.35
N ALA A 284 4.71 8.80 7.26
CA ALA A 284 3.83 8.86 8.41
C ALA A 284 2.43 8.35 8.07
N VAL A 285 1.66 8.06 9.10
CA VAL A 285 0.23 7.73 9.02
C VAL A 285 -0.57 8.71 9.88
N ALA A 286 -1.65 9.23 9.33
CA ALA A 286 -2.63 10.05 10.04
C ALA A 286 -3.47 9.17 10.97
N ALA A 287 -2.98 8.85 12.15
CA ALA A 287 -3.60 7.87 13.05
C ALA A 287 -4.08 8.46 14.37
N ASP A 288 -3.86 9.75 14.57
CA ASP A 288 -4.25 10.42 15.81
C ASP A 288 -5.02 11.73 15.56
N ILE A 289 -5.64 12.25 16.61
CA ILE A 289 -6.33 13.52 16.62
C ILE A 289 -5.94 14.29 17.88
N GLY A 290 -5.97 15.63 17.80
CA GLY A 290 -5.73 16.50 18.95
C GLY A 290 -6.75 17.61 19.03
N GLY A 291 -7.16 17.99 20.24
CA GLY A 291 -8.11 19.08 20.45
C GLY A 291 -7.64 20.40 19.83
N ALA A 292 -6.33 20.66 19.86
CA ALA A 292 -5.68 21.84 19.28
C ALA A 292 -5.23 21.64 17.82
N VAL A 293 -5.28 20.43 17.29
CA VAL A 293 -4.86 20.11 15.92
C VAL A 293 -6.03 20.33 14.98
N LYS A 294 -6.09 21.51 14.38
CA LYS A 294 -7.21 21.94 13.52
C LYS A 294 -6.72 22.46 12.18
N GLN A 295 -7.56 22.30 11.16
CA GLN A 295 -7.28 22.76 9.80
C GLN A 295 -5.96 22.21 9.25
N ARG A 296 -5.07 23.06 8.76
CA ARG A 296 -3.76 22.71 8.20
C ARG A 296 -2.67 22.64 9.27
N HIS A 297 -2.96 21.95 10.36
CA HIS A 297 -2.02 21.68 11.44
C HIS A 297 -1.81 20.17 11.55
N VAL A 298 -0.55 19.75 11.64
CA VAL A 298 -0.13 18.36 11.83
C VAL A 298 0.78 18.32 13.04
N ASP A 299 0.48 17.43 14.00
CA ASP A 299 1.28 17.25 15.22
C ASP A 299 2.04 15.94 15.16
N LEU A 300 3.37 16.03 15.20
CA LEU A 300 4.30 14.91 14.94
C LEU A 300 4.66 14.22 16.25
N TYR A 301 4.51 12.90 16.30
CA TYR A 301 5.06 12.18 17.45
C TYR A 301 6.58 12.11 17.36
N LEU A 302 7.24 12.47 18.46
CA LEU A 302 8.70 12.32 18.65
C LEU A 302 8.98 11.49 19.92
N PRO A 303 10.04 10.66 19.95
CA PRO A 303 10.28 9.70 21.03
C PRO A 303 10.47 10.33 22.41
N THR A 304 11.01 11.55 22.49
CA THR A 304 11.33 12.21 23.76
C THR A 304 10.71 13.60 23.86
N LEU A 305 10.38 14.01 25.09
CA LEU A 305 9.91 15.37 25.40
C LEU A 305 10.93 16.44 24.97
N GLN A 306 12.22 16.14 25.10
CA GLN A 306 13.28 17.07 24.67
C GLN A 306 13.22 17.29 23.15
N GLN A 307 13.13 16.22 22.37
CA GLN A 307 13.00 16.32 20.92
C GLN A 307 11.74 17.10 20.52
N ALA A 308 10.58 16.81 21.15
CA ALA A 308 9.34 17.50 20.87
C ALA A 308 9.43 19.02 21.19
N ARG A 309 10.02 19.37 22.35
CA ARG A 309 10.25 20.77 22.70
C ARG A 309 11.22 21.47 21.76
N SER A 310 12.32 20.80 21.38
CA SER A 310 13.32 21.34 20.46
C SER A 310 12.80 21.48 19.04
N TYR A 311 11.83 20.66 18.63
CA TYR A 311 11.16 20.79 17.33
C TYR A 311 10.40 22.10 17.22
N GLY A 312 9.70 22.49 18.27
CA GLY A 312 8.92 23.72 18.35
C GLY A 312 7.75 23.71 17.36
N MET A 313 7.46 24.89 16.80
CA MET A 313 6.45 25.09 15.78
C MET A 313 7.11 25.51 14.48
N LYS A 314 6.77 24.84 13.37
CA LYS A 314 7.27 25.18 12.04
C LYS A 314 6.10 25.53 11.12
N GLN A 315 6.26 26.55 10.32
CA GLN A 315 5.31 26.98 9.29
C GLN A 315 5.79 26.55 7.91
N GLY A 316 4.88 26.38 6.99
CA GLY A 316 5.22 26.15 5.60
C GLY A 316 5.73 24.75 5.27
N VAL A 317 5.57 23.77 6.16
CA VAL A 317 5.99 22.39 5.93
C VAL A 317 5.12 21.73 4.86
N LYS A 318 5.75 21.04 3.90
CA LYS A 318 5.03 20.29 2.87
C LYS A 318 4.64 18.91 3.39
N VAL A 319 3.38 18.56 3.16
CA VAL A 319 2.82 17.23 3.44
C VAL A 319 2.21 16.70 2.16
N TYR A 320 2.62 15.51 1.76
CA TYR A 320 2.10 14.78 0.60
C TYR A 320 1.20 13.66 1.09
N VAL A 321 -0.07 13.67 0.68
CA VAL A 321 -1.04 12.61 0.96
C VAL A 321 -0.92 11.58 -0.16
N LEU A 322 -0.57 10.34 0.17
CA LEU A 322 -0.17 9.30 -0.80
C LEU A 322 -1.36 8.45 -1.31
N ASP A 323 -2.46 8.35 -0.54
CA ASP A 323 -3.64 7.52 -0.83
C ASP A 323 -4.78 8.29 -1.49
#